data_100fec02b56ae58c6b8b4d29684bf484
#
_entry.id   100fec02b56ae58c6b8b4d29684bf484
#
_cell.length_a   1.000
_cell.length_b   1.000
_cell.length_c   1.000
_cell.angle_alpha   90.00
_cell.angle_beta   90.00
_cell.angle_gamma   90.00
#
_symmetry.space_group_name_H-M   'P 1'
#
loop_
_entity.id
_entity.type
_entity.pdbx_description
1 polymer ?
#
loop_
_entity_poly.entity_id
_entity_poly.type
_entity_poly.pdbx_seq_one_letter_code
_entity_poly.pdbx_strand_id
1 'polypeptide(L)'
;MVAVGSGILLLMVLLVYGIRYNACDYMAVRISRRISSHNVRRKFLNVYRDSKTGIQMLVKSPTSLIRVFFESGLSLIFIYMVVPCLMLGLGAEVDWLTVMGRMMFLNILLYFSPTPGGSGIAEGGFVLLFSNSVPAGTVGILAVAWRFIAEYLPFFVGLYYSITVLGKDILHKSIEETET
;
A
#
# COMPACT_ATOMS: atom_id res chain seq x y z
N MET A 1 10.75 17.99 -3.59
CA MET A 1 9.72 16.98 -3.89
C MET A 1 9.92 16.31 -5.26
N VAL A 2 10.19 17.02 -6.33
CA VAL A 2 10.46 16.44 -7.66
C VAL A 2 11.65 15.46 -7.64
N ALA A 3 12.72 15.76 -6.90
CA ALA A 3 13.90 14.90 -6.80
C ALA A 3 13.65 13.56 -6.10
N VAL A 4 12.75 13.49 -5.12
CA VAL A 4 12.41 12.24 -4.44
C VAL A 4 11.53 11.37 -5.35
N GLY A 5 10.56 11.97 -6.03
CA GLY A 5 9.71 11.26 -6.99
C GLY A 5 10.50 10.71 -8.17
N SER A 6 11.43 11.50 -8.72
CA SER A 6 12.31 11.04 -9.80
C SER A 6 13.27 9.94 -9.34
N GLY A 7 13.76 9.98 -8.10
CA GLY A 7 14.60 8.94 -7.51
C GLY A 7 13.87 7.59 -7.36
N ILE A 8 12.63 7.62 -6.89
CA ILE A 8 11.79 6.41 -6.76
C ILE A 8 11.47 5.83 -8.14
N LEU A 9 11.14 6.68 -9.11
CA LEU A 9 10.84 6.27 -10.48
C LEU A 9 12.07 5.63 -11.15
N LEU A 10 13.24 6.23 -10.95
CA LEU A 10 14.51 5.73 -11.46
C LEU A 10 14.89 4.39 -10.80
N LEU A 11 14.64 4.25 -9.51
CA LEU A 11 14.86 3.00 -8.78
C LEU A 11 13.89 1.89 -9.24
N MET A 12 12.63 2.21 -9.50
CA MET A 12 11.66 1.28 -10.10
C MET A 12 12.08 0.84 -11.52
N VAL A 13 12.51 1.78 -12.35
CA VAL A 13 12.99 1.48 -13.70
C VAL A 13 14.25 0.61 -13.66
N LEU A 14 15.19 0.90 -12.75
CA LEU A 14 16.39 0.09 -12.55
C LEU A 14 16.07 -1.31 -12.03
N LEU A 15 15.09 -1.47 -11.14
CA LEU A 15 14.61 -2.77 -10.66
C LEU A 15 14.00 -3.58 -11.82
N VAL A 16 13.10 -2.98 -12.59
CA VAL A 16 12.48 -3.63 -13.75
C VAL A 16 13.55 -4.03 -14.80
N TYR A 17 14.51 -3.13 -15.04
CA TYR A 17 15.61 -3.38 -15.96
C TYR A 17 16.55 -4.49 -15.47
N GLY A 18 16.89 -4.49 -14.16
CA GLY A 18 17.72 -5.51 -13.52
C GLY A 18 17.08 -6.91 -13.56
N ILE A 19 15.75 -6.98 -13.40
CA ILE A 19 15.00 -8.24 -13.49
C ILE A 19 14.93 -8.75 -14.95
N ARG A 20 14.80 -7.83 -15.92
CA ARG A 20 14.78 -8.17 -17.34
C ARG A 20 16.12 -8.75 -17.82
N TYR A 21 17.25 -8.28 -17.28
CA TYR A 21 18.60 -8.71 -17.67
C TYR A 21 19.18 -9.85 -16.83
N ASN A 22 18.38 -10.56 -16.02
CA ASN A 22 18.85 -11.65 -15.14
C ASN A 22 19.98 -11.27 -14.14
N ALA A 23 20.30 -10.00 -14.00
CA ALA A 23 21.30 -9.53 -13.04
C ALA A 23 20.90 -9.87 -11.59
N CYS A 24 19.60 -9.88 -11.30
CA CYS A 24 19.06 -10.25 -10.01
C CYS A 24 19.21 -11.75 -9.70
N ASP A 25 19.26 -12.63 -10.71
CA ASP A 25 19.46 -14.07 -10.51
C ASP A 25 20.82 -14.36 -9.92
N TYR A 26 21.86 -13.68 -10.41
CA TYR A 26 23.21 -13.84 -9.88
C TYR A 26 23.31 -13.39 -8.42
N MET A 27 22.69 -12.26 -8.09
CA MET A 27 22.63 -11.75 -6.71
C MET A 27 21.83 -12.68 -5.79
N ALA A 28 20.66 -13.14 -6.21
CA ALA A 28 19.81 -14.03 -5.42
C ALA A 28 20.50 -15.35 -5.12
N VAL A 29 21.17 -15.94 -6.10
CA VAL A 29 21.98 -17.16 -5.91
C VAL A 29 23.18 -16.90 -5.00
N ARG A 30 23.86 -15.75 -5.12
CA ARG A 30 25.00 -15.39 -4.27
C ARG A 30 24.59 -15.18 -2.83
N ILE A 31 23.45 -14.51 -2.57
CA ILE A 31 22.90 -14.30 -1.24
C ILE A 31 22.41 -15.63 -0.65
N SER A 32 21.75 -16.47 -1.46
CA SER A 32 21.26 -17.78 -1.01
C SER A 32 22.38 -18.73 -0.56
N ARG A 33 23.57 -18.62 -1.14
CA ARG A 33 24.76 -19.41 -0.71
C ARG A 33 25.29 -19.00 0.65
N ARG A 34 24.97 -17.77 1.12
CA ARG A 34 25.40 -17.26 2.43
C ARG A 34 24.47 -17.69 3.57
N ILE A 35 23.29 -18.24 3.23
CA ILE A 35 22.30 -18.72 4.20
C ILE A 35 22.60 -20.18 4.52
N SER A 36 23.05 -20.43 5.77
CA SER A 36 23.46 -21.76 6.24
C SER A 36 22.29 -22.74 6.44
N SER A 37 21.06 -22.25 6.65
CA SER A 37 19.88 -23.09 6.91
C SER A 37 19.17 -23.49 5.61
N HIS A 38 19.09 -24.78 5.32
CA HIS A 38 18.47 -25.35 4.13
C HIS A 38 16.99 -24.96 3.96
N ASN A 39 16.23 -24.89 5.06
CA ASN A 39 14.80 -24.53 5.04
C ASN A 39 14.59 -23.05 4.73
N VAL A 40 15.42 -22.17 5.30
CA VAL A 40 15.36 -20.72 5.04
C VAL A 40 15.78 -20.42 3.60
N ARG A 41 16.81 -21.09 3.10
CA ARG A 41 17.26 -20.97 1.72
C ARG A 41 16.18 -21.39 0.72
N ARG A 42 15.46 -22.49 0.98
CA ARG A 42 14.34 -22.95 0.13
C ARG A 42 13.20 -21.94 0.12
N LYS A 43 12.79 -21.43 1.28
CA LYS A 43 11.76 -20.38 1.36
C LYS A 43 12.18 -19.11 0.61
N PHE A 44 13.41 -18.66 0.79
CA PHE A 44 13.94 -17.49 0.10
C PHE A 44 13.93 -17.66 -1.42
N LEU A 45 14.40 -18.80 -1.93
CA LEU A 45 14.41 -19.07 -3.37
C LEU A 45 13.00 -19.20 -3.96
N ASN A 46 12.04 -19.76 -3.23
CA ASN A 46 10.64 -19.83 -3.67
C ASN A 46 10.05 -18.42 -3.75
N VAL A 47 10.16 -17.61 -2.70
CA VAL A 47 9.69 -16.22 -2.70
C VAL A 47 10.32 -15.42 -3.84
N TYR A 48 11.64 -15.58 -4.07
CA TYR A 48 12.32 -14.93 -5.18
C TYR A 48 11.76 -15.37 -6.54
N ARG A 49 11.56 -16.67 -6.75
CA ARG A 49 11.02 -17.22 -8.00
C ARG A 49 9.60 -16.75 -8.25
N ASP A 50 8.74 -16.76 -7.22
CA ASP A 50 7.35 -16.31 -7.31
C ASP A 50 7.27 -14.82 -7.61
N SER A 51 8.09 -14.01 -6.94
CA SER A 51 8.22 -12.58 -7.22
C SER A 51 8.71 -12.30 -8.64
N LYS A 52 9.72 -13.04 -9.10
CA LYS A 52 10.25 -12.91 -10.47
C LYS A 52 9.19 -13.26 -11.51
N THR A 53 8.43 -14.34 -11.30
CA THR A 53 7.35 -14.75 -12.19
C THR A 53 6.24 -13.69 -12.23
N GLY A 54 5.84 -13.15 -11.06
CA GLY A 54 4.85 -12.07 -10.98
C GLY A 54 5.29 -10.82 -11.76
N ILE A 55 6.54 -10.40 -11.58
CA ILE A 55 7.09 -9.23 -12.30
C ILE A 55 7.19 -9.51 -13.81
N GLN A 56 7.61 -10.72 -14.21
CA GLN A 56 7.66 -11.09 -15.63
C GLN A 56 6.27 -11.09 -16.28
N MET A 57 5.22 -11.51 -15.56
CA MET A 57 3.84 -11.43 -16.04
C MET A 57 3.40 -9.98 -16.23
N LEU A 58 3.73 -9.09 -15.30
CA LEU A 58 3.44 -7.66 -15.40
C LEU A 58 4.16 -6.99 -16.57
N VAL A 59 5.45 -7.32 -16.77
CA VAL A 59 6.27 -6.73 -17.85
C VAL A 59 5.85 -7.25 -19.22
N LYS A 60 5.30 -8.46 -19.32
CA LYS A 60 4.77 -9.01 -20.58
C LYS A 60 3.54 -8.29 -21.11
N SER A 61 2.78 -7.61 -20.23
CA SER A 61 1.62 -6.82 -20.60
C SER A 61 1.79 -5.34 -20.19
N PRO A 62 2.53 -4.55 -20.96
CA PRO A 62 2.85 -3.16 -20.61
C PRO A 62 1.58 -2.29 -20.45
N THR A 63 0.53 -2.59 -21.21
CA THR A 63 -0.76 -1.91 -21.08
C THR A 63 -1.40 -2.13 -19.71
N SER A 64 -1.37 -3.36 -19.19
CA SER A 64 -1.88 -3.67 -17.85
C SER A 64 -1.04 -2.99 -16.76
N LEU A 65 0.27 -2.90 -16.95
CA LEU A 65 1.16 -2.22 -16.01
C LEU A 65 0.87 -0.71 -15.94
N ILE A 66 0.71 -0.06 -17.09
CA ILE A 66 0.34 1.35 -17.19
C ILE A 66 -1.02 1.58 -16.53
N ARG A 67 -2.00 0.73 -16.83
CA ARG A 67 -3.35 0.82 -16.25
C ARG A 67 -3.29 0.72 -14.71
N VAL A 68 -2.65 -0.30 -14.16
CA VAL A 68 -2.49 -0.48 -12.71
C VAL A 68 -1.77 0.70 -12.08
N PHE A 69 -0.75 1.24 -12.74
CA PHE A 69 -0.03 2.42 -12.26
C PHE A 69 -0.95 3.66 -12.14
N PHE A 70 -1.75 3.92 -13.18
CA PHE A 70 -2.69 5.03 -13.16
C PHE A 70 -3.83 4.82 -12.14
N GLU A 71 -4.40 3.61 -12.07
CA GLU A 71 -5.44 3.27 -11.09
C GLU A 71 -4.92 3.43 -9.66
N SER A 72 -3.71 2.93 -9.38
CA SER A 72 -3.08 3.07 -8.06
C SER A 72 -2.74 4.52 -7.71
N GLY A 73 -2.20 5.27 -8.66
CA GLY A 73 -1.90 6.69 -8.49
C GLY A 73 -3.15 7.51 -8.21
N LEU A 74 -4.21 7.26 -8.97
CA LEU A 74 -5.50 7.93 -8.78
C LEU A 74 -6.10 7.58 -7.41
N SER A 75 -6.05 6.32 -7.00
CA SER A 75 -6.51 5.87 -5.68
C SER A 75 -5.77 6.60 -4.54
N LEU A 76 -4.45 6.73 -4.64
CA LEU A 76 -3.65 7.47 -3.65
C LEU A 76 -4.03 8.95 -3.57
N ILE A 77 -4.28 9.58 -4.71
CA ILE A 77 -4.73 10.98 -4.74
C ILE A 77 -6.06 11.12 -3.99
N PHE A 78 -7.03 10.24 -4.25
CA PHE A 78 -8.32 10.28 -3.55
C PHE A 78 -8.19 10.07 -2.04
N ILE A 79 -7.35 9.13 -1.60
CA ILE A 79 -7.10 8.89 -0.17
C ILE A 79 -6.47 10.13 0.48
N TYR A 80 -5.52 10.79 -0.18
CA TYR A 80 -4.89 11.99 0.37
C TYR A 80 -5.81 13.22 0.35
N MET A 81 -6.80 13.26 -0.57
CA MET A 81 -7.80 14.33 -0.63
C MET A 81 -8.80 14.30 0.52
N VAL A 82 -8.95 13.19 1.22
CA VAL A 82 -9.87 13.06 2.36
C VAL A 82 -9.57 14.12 3.43
N VAL A 83 -8.29 14.29 3.80
CA VAL A 83 -7.91 15.22 4.87
C VAL A 83 -8.17 16.69 4.50
N PRO A 84 -7.74 17.20 3.34
CA PRO A 84 -8.08 18.55 2.91
C PRO A 84 -9.59 18.81 2.89
N CYS A 85 -10.38 17.86 2.39
CA CYS A 85 -11.83 17.98 2.34
C CYS A 85 -12.45 18.06 3.74
N LEU A 86 -11.97 17.26 4.69
CA LEU A 86 -12.41 17.31 6.08
C LEU A 86 -12.02 18.64 6.75
N MET A 87 -10.81 19.17 6.47
CA MET A 87 -10.35 20.45 6.97
C MET A 87 -11.24 21.61 6.47
N LEU A 88 -11.61 21.59 5.18
CA LEU A 88 -12.56 22.55 4.61
C LEU A 88 -13.93 22.48 5.31
N GLY A 89 -14.40 21.27 5.61
CA GLY A 89 -15.65 21.07 6.35
C GLY A 89 -15.62 21.63 7.76
N LEU A 90 -14.43 21.76 8.37
CA LEU A 90 -14.23 22.41 9.68
C LEU A 90 -13.98 23.92 9.58
N GLY A 91 -14.03 24.50 8.39
CA GLY A 91 -13.75 25.91 8.15
C GLY A 91 -12.27 26.30 8.33
N ALA A 92 -11.35 25.35 8.28
CA ALA A 92 -9.93 25.59 8.35
C ALA A 92 -9.38 26.06 7.00
N GLU A 93 -8.38 26.92 7.04
CA GLU A 93 -7.64 27.28 5.83
C GLU A 93 -6.77 26.10 5.35
N VAL A 94 -6.89 25.75 4.07
CA VAL A 94 -6.20 24.59 3.50
C VAL A 94 -5.12 25.02 2.53
N ASP A 95 -3.88 24.86 2.93
CA ASP A 95 -2.75 24.84 1.99
C ASP A 95 -2.58 23.41 1.44
N TRP A 96 -3.12 23.21 0.24
CA TRP A 96 -3.17 21.91 -0.43
C TRP A 96 -1.80 21.23 -0.52
N LEU A 97 -0.76 22.00 -0.84
CA LEU A 97 0.58 21.44 -1.03
C LEU A 97 1.17 20.95 0.29
N THR A 98 1.00 21.74 1.34
CA THR A 98 1.49 21.38 2.70
C THR A 98 0.70 20.20 3.27
N VAL A 99 -0.62 20.19 3.13
CA VAL A 99 -1.46 19.09 3.62
C VAL A 99 -1.13 17.78 2.90
N MET A 100 -1.02 17.80 1.57
CA MET A 100 -0.61 16.63 0.78
C MET A 100 0.78 16.14 1.17
N GLY A 101 1.75 17.04 1.34
CA GLY A 101 3.10 16.69 1.77
C GLY A 101 3.13 16.03 3.15
N ARG A 102 2.35 16.54 4.10
CA ARG A 102 2.22 15.96 5.45
C ARG A 102 1.57 14.57 5.40
N MET A 103 0.54 14.38 4.57
CA MET A 103 -0.10 13.08 4.38
C MET A 103 0.85 12.06 3.74
N MET A 104 1.64 12.46 2.74
CA MET A 104 2.66 11.59 2.16
C MET A 104 3.71 11.18 3.19
N PHE A 105 4.16 12.13 4.02
CA PHE A 105 5.12 11.85 5.08
C PHE A 105 4.54 10.90 6.14
N LEU A 106 3.29 11.13 6.56
CA LEU A 106 2.60 10.26 7.51
C LEU A 106 2.46 8.85 6.95
N ASN A 107 2.11 8.72 5.68
CA ASN A 107 1.97 7.41 5.02
C ASN A 107 3.31 6.65 4.99
N ILE A 108 4.41 7.33 4.70
CA ILE A 108 5.76 6.72 4.76
C ILE A 108 6.05 6.22 6.19
N LEU A 109 5.73 7.02 7.23
CA LEU A 109 5.89 6.59 8.62
C LEU A 109 5.07 5.34 8.94
N LEU A 110 3.85 5.25 8.42
CA LEU A 110 2.97 4.10 8.64
C LEU A 110 3.51 2.81 8.01
N TYR A 111 4.16 2.88 6.86
CA TYR A 111 4.82 1.71 6.25
C TYR A 111 5.95 1.14 7.11
N PHE A 112 6.63 1.96 7.91
CA PHE A 112 7.67 1.52 8.83
C PHE A 112 7.15 1.21 10.23
N SER A 113 5.85 1.35 10.46
CA SER A 113 5.24 1.09 11.75
C SER A 113 5.29 -0.39 12.12
N PRO A 114 5.77 -0.76 13.30
CA PRO A 114 5.76 -2.14 13.77
C PRO A 114 4.37 -2.59 14.27
N THR A 115 3.42 -1.66 14.40
CA THR A 115 2.08 -1.93 14.91
C THR A 115 1.12 -2.34 13.80
N PRO A 116 0.24 -3.32 14.02
CA PRO A 116 -0.79 -3.69 13.04
C PRO A 116 -1.66 -2.50 12.68
N GLY A 117 -1.75 -2.18 11.37
CA GLY A 117 -2.50 -1.01 10.90
C GLY A 117 -1.93 0.34 11.31
N GLY A 118 -0.70 0.40 11.85
CA GLY A 118 -0.07 1.66 12.26
C GLY A 118 -0.75 2.36 13.45
N SER A 119 -1.56 1.64 14.25
CA SER A 119 -2.26 2.22 15.40
C SER A 119 -1.31 2.90 16.38
N GLY A 120 -1.69 4.06 16.86
CA GLY A 120 -0.90 4.93 17.73
C GLY A 120 0.05 5.84 16.95
N ILE A 121 0.78 5.33 15.97
CA ILE A 121 1.67 6.14 15.12
C ILE A 121 0.84 6.97 14.13
N ALA A 122 -0.25 6.43 13.61
CA ALA A 122 -1.14 7.16 12.73
C ALA A 122 -1.81 8.33 13.45
N GLU A 123 -2.42 8.07 14.59
CA GLU A 123 -3.13 9.10 15.37
C GLU A 123 -2.15 10.13 15.94
N GLY A 124 -1.08 9.66 16.56
CA GLY A 124 -0.06 10.55 17.14
C GLY A 124 0.67 11.37 16.08
N GLY A 125 1.07 10.73 14.96
CA GLY A 125 1.69 11.42 13.83
C GLY A 125 0.74 12.41 13.16
N PHE A 126 -0.53 12.07 13.03
CA PHE A 126 -1.55 12.97 12.50
C PHE A 126 -1.71 14.21 13.39
N VAL A 127 -1.86 14.00 14.70
CA VAL A 127 -1.98 15.10 15.66
C VAL A 127 -0.75 15.99 15.61
N LEU A 128 0.45 15.43 15.60
CA LEU A 128 1.69 16.21 15.51
C LEU A 128 1.79 17.06 14.24
N LEU A 129 1.36 16.51 13.11
CA LEU A 129 1.47 17.20 11.81
C LEU A 129 0.38 18.25 11.60
N PHE A 130 -0.82 18.06 12.16
CA PHE A 130 -1.99 18.89 11.84
C PHE A 130 -2.49 19.75 12.99
N SER A 131 -1.95 19.63 14.23
CA SER A 131 -2.37 20.39 15.40
C SER A 131 -2.38 21.92 15.20
N ASN A 132 -1.43 22.44 14.41
CA ASN A 132 -1.29 23.87 14.13
C ASN A 132 -2.07 24.34 12.88
N SER A 133 -2.76 23.42 12.19
CA SER A 133 -3.44 23.70 10.92
C SER A 133 -4.96 23.63 11.01
N VAL A 134 -5.48 23.27 12.19
CA VAL A 134 -6.92 23.15 12.45
C VAL A 134 -7.27 23.86 13.76
N PRO A 135 -8.54 24.27 13.98
CA PRO A 135 -8.97 24.88 15.22
C PRO A 135 -8.62 24.02 16.44
N ALA A 136 -8.30 24.69 17.57
CA ALA A 136 -7.90 24.00 18.79
C ALA A 136 -8.99 23.00 19.24
N GLY A 137 -8.55 21.78 19.58
CA GLY A 137 -9.43 20.70 20.04
C GLY A 137 -10.07 19.86 18.92
N THR A 138 -9.98 20.26 17.65
CA THR A 138 -10.62 19.52 16.54
C THR A 138 -9.71 18.49 15.87
N VAL A 139 -8.40 18.55 16.10
CA VAL A 139 -7.42 17.66 15.46
C VAL A 139 -7.68 16.18 15.75
N GLY A 140 -8.12 15.82 16.94
CA GLY A 140 -8.46 14.45 17.31
C GLY A 140 -9.67 13.93 16.54
N ILE A 141 -10.72 14.75 16.41
CA ILE A 141 -11.92 14.41 15.63
C ILE A 141 -11.54 14.23 14.17
N LEU A 142 -10.69 15.10 13.63
CA LEU A 142 -10.21 15.02 12.26
C LEU A 142 -9.40 13.73 12.02
N ALA A 143 -8.53 13.35 12.96
CA ALA A 143 -7.76 12.11 12.89
C ALA A 143 -8.67 10.87 12.85
N VAL A 144 -9.68 10.82 13.72
CA VAL A 144 -10.66 9.71 13.77
C VAL A 144 -11.49 9.67 12.48
N ALA A 145 -11.99 10.81 12.01
CA ALA A 145 -12.78 10.89 10.78
C ALA A 145 -11.97 10.45 9.56
N TRP A 146 -10.73 10.91 9.44
CA TRP A 146 -9.82 10.47 8.39
C TRP A 146 -9.60 8.95 8.43
N ARG A 147 -9.30 8.41 9.61
CA ARG A 147 -9.08 6.97 9.82
C ARG A 147 -10.31 6.16 9.42
N PHE A 148 -11.49 6.62 9.82
CA PHE A 148 -12.74 5.96 9.50
C PHE A 148 -12.97 5.88 7.99
N ILE A 149 -12.83 7.01 7.31
CA ILE A 149 -13.07 7.09 5.86
C ILE A 149 -11.98 6.36 5.05
N ALA A 150 -10.70 6.56 5.42
CA ALA A 150 -9.58 6.03 4.63
C ALA A 150 -9.30 4.54 4.88
N GLU A 151 -9.57 4.01 6.05
CA GLU A 151 -9.20 2.64 6.42
C GLU A 151 -10.40 1.76 6.78
N TYR A 152 -11.27 2.19 7.70
CA TYR A 152 -12.35 1.33 8.18
C TYR A 152 -13.45 1.11 7.15
N LEU A 153 -13.83 2.16 6.42
CA LEU A 153 -14.87 2.04 5.41
C LEU A 153 -14.48 1.10 4.26
N PRO A 154 -13.30 1.20 3.64
CA PRO A 154 -12.84 0.22 2.66
C PRO A 154 -12.69 -1.18 3.24
N PHE A 155 -12.27 -1.31 4.51
CA PHE A 155 -12.17 -2.60 5.19
C PHE A 155 -13.54 -3.28 5.30
N PHE A 156 -14.58 -2.58 5.75
CA PHE A 156 -15.92 -3.15 5.85
C PHE A 156 -16.51 -3.54 4.49
N VAL A 157 -16.28 -2.70 3.47
CA VAL A 157 -16.69 -3.01 2.10
C VAL A 157 -15.97 -4.27 1.60
N GLY A 158 -14.65 -4.36 1.78
CA GLY A 158 -13.85 -5.51 1.40
C GLY A 158 -14.26 -6.79 2.14
N LEU A 159 -14.53 -6.68 3.45
CA LEU A 159 -15.02 -7.77 4.28
C LEU A 159 -16.37 -8.32 3.78
N TYR A 160 -17.31 -7.41 3.49
CA TYR A 160 -18.61 -7.78 2.95
C TYR A 160 -18.49 -8.57 1.64
N TYR A 161 -17.70 -8.06 0.69
CA TYR A 161 -17.47 -8.74 -0.58
C TYR A 161 -16.75 -10.09 -0.39
N SER A 162 -15.76 -10.14 0.48
CA SER A 162 -15.01 -11.36 0.77
C SER A 162 -15.92 -12.47 1.31
N ILE A 163 -16.77 -12.14 2.29
CA ILE A 163 -17.74 -13.11 2.85
C ILE A 163 -18.74 -13.56 1.79
N THR A 164 -19.21 -12.64 0.95
CA THR A 164 -20.21 -12.96 -0.09
C THR A 164 -19.64 -13.87 -1.17
N VAL A 165 -18.39 -13.65 -1.58
CA VAL A 165 -17.72 -14.47 -2.61
C VAL A 165 -17.31 -15.82 -2.04
N LEU A 166 -16.62 -15.85 -0.90
CA LEU A 166 -16.23 -17.12 -0.26
C LEU A 166 -17.44 -17.96 0.12
N GLY A 167 -18.51 -17.34 0.62
CA GLY A 167 -19.74 -18.05 0.97
C GLY A 167 -20.36 -18.78 -0.23
N LYS A 168 -20.34 -18.17 -1.41
CA LYS A 168 -20.83 -18.80 -2.65
C LYS A 168 -19.94 -19.95 -3.11
N ASP A 169 -18.61 -19.77 -3.05
CA ASP A 169 -17.65 -20.80 -3.47
C ASP A 169 -17.72 -22.05 -2.55
N ILE A 170 -17.86 -21.84 -1.24
CA ILE A 170 -18.01 -22.94 -0.28
C ILE A 170 -19.31 -23.69 -0.51
N LEU A 171 -20.42 -22.97 -0.73
CA LEU A 171 -21.73 -23.58 -1.02
C LEU A 171 -21.69 -24.37 -2.33
N HIS A 172 -21.06 -23.84 -3.38
CA HIS A 172 -20.94 -24.54 -4.67
C HIS A 172 -20.15 -25.85 -4.52
N LYS A 173 -19.04 -25.80 -3.79
CA LYS A 173 -18.18 -26.96 -3.56
C LYS A 173 -18.87 -28.05 -2.71
N SER A 174 -19.65 -27.64 -1.70
CA SER A 174 -20.39 -28.59 -0.87
C SER A 174 -21.55 -29.28 -1.61
N ILE A 175 -22.13 -28.61 -2.61
CA ILE A 175 -23.19 -29.21 -3.46
C ILE A 175 -22.56 -30.22 -4.43
N GLU A 176 -21.41 -29.89 -5.05
CA GLU A 176 -20.71 -30.84 -5.94
C GLU A 176 -20.23 -32.10 -5.22
N GLU A 177 -19.78 -31.99 -3.96
CA GLU A 177 -19.37 -33.15 -3.15
C GLU A 177 -20.56 -34.02 -2.68
N THR A 178 -21.78 -33.52 -2.74
CA THR A 178 -22.98 -34.26 -2.32
C THR A 178 -23.64 -35.01 -3.51
N GLU A 179 -23.32 -34.59 -4.76
CA GLU A 179 -23.84 -35.23 -5.98
C GLU A 179 -22.91 -36.31 -6.56
N THR A 180 -21.73 -36.55 -5.96
CA THR A 180 -20.80 -37.65 -6.32
C THR A 180 -20.81 -38.76 -5.30
#